data_fc10663e504805a8b098f28173d6350b
#
_entry.id   fc10663e504805a8b098f28173d6350b
#
_cell.length_a   1.000
_cell.length_b   1.000
_cell.length_c   1.000
_cell.angle_alpha   90.00
_cell.angle_beta   90.00
_cell.angle_gamma   90.00
#
_symmetry.space_group_name_H-M   'P 1'
#
loop_
_entity.id
_entity.type
_entity.pdbx_description
1 polymer ?
#
loop_
_entity_poly.entity_id
_entity_poly.type
_entity_poly.pdbx_seq_one_letter_code
_entity_poly.pdbx_strand_id
1 'polypeptide(L)'
;KKIILYAPTWRGEQYSRPDTDLQDVYKLINVMENSIDTNEYQIFVKLHQIVYHYMKENAMEPGDAQTKFIPATMDTNEILSVTDVLISDYSSIFYDFMLTGKPILFYVPDAENFEDYRGLYFGFDKLPGPAVSTPEKLGELLKDLPGVAASCKEKYEKAREQICPRDDGKACKRIAEVLLDGKEPVNPIYLNQTDKVKLLVYAGDFSDTQEKKAFYEFLNKVDYEHFDVTLIGNG
;
A
#
# COMPACT_ATOMS: atom_id res chain seq x y z
N LYS A 1 -14.02 -19.36 11.51
CA LYS A 1 -12.70 -19.46 10.89
C LYS A 1 -12.01 -18.10 10.93
N LYS A 2 -10.70 -18.08 11.05
CA LYS A 2 -9.88 -16.88 10.86
C LYS A 2 -9.83 -16.53 9.38
N ILE A 3 -9.71 -15.24 9.08
CA ILE A 3 -9.74 -14.72 7.71
C ILE A 3 -8.33 -14.38 7.25
N ILE A 4 -7.90 -15.00 6.15
CA ILE A 4 -6.73 -14.60 5.38
C ILE A 4 -7.23 -13.79 4.19
N LEU A 5 -6.81 -12.54 4.09
CA LEU A 5 -7.09 -11.67 2.95
C LEU A 5 -5.87 -11.62 2.03
N TYR A 6 -6.04 -11.99 0.78
CA TYR A 6 -5.07 -11.75 -0.28
C TYR A 6 -5.53 -10.54 -1.12
N ALA A 7 -4.72 -9.49 -1.13
CA ALA A 7 -5.02 -8.22 -1.81
C ALA A 7 -3.86 -7.81 -2.72
N PRO A 8 -3.76 -8.39 -3.94
CA PRO A 8 -2.71 -8.05 -4.88
C PRO A 8 -2.94 -6.70 -5.56
N THR A 9 -1.86 -6.00 -5.89
CA THR A 9 -1.87 -4.82 -6.76
C THR A 9 -2.03 -5.23 -8.23
N TRP A 10 -2.85 -4.49 -8.97
CA TRP A 10 -2.85 -4.57 -10.43
C TRP A 10 -1.61 -3.89 -11.01
N ARG A 11 -0.90 -4.61 -11.88
CA ARG A 11 0.37 -4.14 -12.45
C ARG A 11 0.21 -3.01 -13.46
N GLY A 12 -0.98 -2.84 -14.04
CA GLY A 12 -1.27 -1.84 -15.07
C GLY A 12 -1.08 -2.35 -16.49
N GLU A 13 -1.76 -1.73 -17.46
CA GLU A 13 -1.81 -2.19 -18.85
C GLU A 13 -0.44 -2.24 -19.55
N GLN A 14 0.49 -1.37 -19.17
CA GLN A 14 1.85 -1.34 -19.73
C GLN A 14 2.74 -2.48 -19.21
N TYR A 15 2.37 -3.07 -18.08
CA TYR A 15 3.17 -4.05 -17.36
C TYR A 15 2.54 -5.44 -17.38
N SER A 16 1.23 -5.53 -17.26
CA SER A 16 0.48 -6.77 -17.26
C SER A 16 -0.93 -6.59 -17.80
N ARG A 17 -1.55 -7.70 -18.24
CA ARG A 17 -2.94 -7.73 -18.66
C ARG A 17 -3.80 -8.32 -17.54
N PRO A 18 -5.09 -7.92 -17.42
CA PRO A 18 -5.98 -8.47 -16.40
C PRO A 18 -6.11 -10.00 -16.42
N ASP A 19 -6.04 -10.64 -17.60
CA ASP A 19 -6.06 -12.09 -17.75
C ASP A 19 -4.81 -12.77 -17.17
N THR A 20 -3.63 -12.19 -17.38
CA THR A 20 -2.36 -12.69 -16.84
C THR A 20 -2.34 -12.54 -15.32
N ASP A 21 -2.70 -11.37 -14.79
CA ASP A 21 -2.80 -11.15 -13.35
C ASP A 21 -3.75 -12.14 -12.69
N LEU A 22 -4.90 -12.40 -13.32
CA LEU A 22 -5.89 -13.34 -12.80
C LEU A 22 -5.37 -14.79 -12.77
N GLN A 23 -4.64 -15.22 -13.81
CA GLN A 23 -4.03 -16.54 -13.84
C GLN A 23 -2.99 -16.72 -12.72
N ASP A 24 -2.18 -15.70 -12.46
CA ASP A 24 -1.18 -15.75 -11.38
C ASP A 24 -1.83 -15.75 -10.00
N VAL A 25 -2.93 -15.01 -9.84
CA VAL A 25 -3.76 -15.09 -8.62
C VAL A 25 -4.29 -16.51 -8.41
N TYR A 26 -4.80 -17.19 -9.44
CA TYR A 26 -5.31 -18.56 -9.30
C TYR A 26 -4.22 -19.58 -8.95
N LYS A 27 -3.04 -19.47 -9.56
CA LYS A 27 -1.90 -20.30 -9.19
C LYS A 27 -1.55 -20.15 -7.71
N LEU A 28 -1.52 -18.89 -7.23
CA LEU A 28 -1.20 -18.61 -5.84
C LEU A 28 -2.30 -19.08 -4.88
N ILE A 29 -3.58 -18.92 -5.22
CA ILE A 29 -4.70 -19.44 -4.44
C ILE A 29 -4.54 -20.95 -4.21
N ASN A 30 -4.22 -21.70 -5.25
CA ASN A 30 -4.03 -23.15 -5.15
C ASN A 30 -2.91 -23.49 -4.16
N VAL A 31 -1.79 -22.76 -4.17
CA VAL A 31 -0.72 -22.96 -3.19
C VAL A 31 -1.17 -22.61 -1.78
N MET A 32 -1.88 -21.49 -1.62
CA MET A 32 -2.39 -21.06 -0.30
C MET A 32 -3.37 -22.08 0.29
N GLU A 33 -4.35 -22.56 -0.49
CA GLU A 33 -5.34 -23.56 -0.04
C GLU A 33 -4.69 -24.88 0.40
N ASN A 34 -3.61 -25.29 -0.27
CA ASN A 34 -2.86 -26.48 0.08
C ASN A 34 -1.89 -26.28 1.27
N SER A 35 -1.69 -25.05 1.72
CA SER A 35 -0.72 -24.71 2.76
C SER A 35 -1.35 -24.36 4.11
N ILE A 36 -2.67 -24.21 4.18
CA ILE A 36 -3.40 -23.84 5.41
C ILE A 36 -4.30 -24.98 5.88
N ASP A 37 -4.66 -24.98 7.17
CA ASP A 37 -5.79 -25.77 7.66
C ASP A 37 -7.10 -25.05 7.31
N THR A 38 -7.80 -25.58 6.33
CA THR A 38 -9.08 -25.02 5.85
C THR A 38 -10.23 -25.14 6.87
N ASN A 39 -10.08 -25.87 7.96
CA ASN A 39 -11.02 -25.87 9.08
C ASN A 39 -10.82 -24.64 9.97
N GLU A 40 -9.57 -24.17 10.11
CA GLU A 40 -9.22 -23.02 10.92
C GLU A 40 -9.30 -21.71 10.13
N TYR A 41 -8.85 -21.70 8.88
CA TYR A 41 -8.75 -20.50 8.04
C TYR A 41 -9.72 -20.51 6.87
N GLN A 42 -10.07 -19.31 6.42
CA GLN A 42 -10.81 -19.04 5.19
C GLN A 42 -10.05 -17.97 4.38
N ILE A 43 -9.76 -18.26 3.11
CA ILE A 43 -9.12 -17.30 2.21
C ILE A 43 -10.18 -16.45 1.52
N PHE A 44 -9.96 -15.15 1.53
CA PHE A 44 -10.65 -14.17 0.72
C PHE A 44 -9.66 -13.45 -0.19
N VAL A 45 -10.09 -13.10 -1.40
CA VAL A 45 -9.29 -12.34 -2.36
C VAL A 45 -10.00 -11.06 -2.71
N LYS A 46 -9.32 -9.93 -2.53
CA LYS A 46 -9.77 -8.61 -2.99
C LYS A 46 -8.92 -8.18 -4.17
N LEU A 47 -9.43 -8.43 -5.37
CA LEU A 47 -8.80 -7.97 -6.60
C LEU A 47 -8.96 -6.46 -6.77
N HIS A 48 -8.02 -5.84 -7.50
CA HIS A 48 -8.24 -4.51 -8.04
C HIS A 48 -9.52 -4.51 -8.91
N GLN A 49 -10.27 -3.42 -8.86
CA GLN A 49 -11.58 -3.34 -9.55
C GLN A 49 -11.52 -3.72 -11.04
N ILE A 50 -10.46 -3.34 -11.76
CA ILE A 50 -10.29 -3.66 -13.19
C ILE A 50 -10.19 -5.18 -13.39
N VAL A 51 -9.37 -5.87 -12.61
CA VAL A 51 -9.20 -7.32 -12.68
C VAL A 51 -10.47 -8.04 -12.23
N TYR A 52 -11.15 -7.53 -11.21
CA TYR A 52 -12.43 -8.07 -10.74
C TYR A 52 -13.53 -7.99 -11.82
N HIS A 53 -13.69 -6.84 -12.47
CA HIS A 53 -14.67 -6.69 -13.57
C HIS A 53 -14.33 -7.59 -14.74
N TYR A 54 -13.06 -7.66 -15.14
CA TYR A 54 -12.61 -8.57 -16.19
C TYR A 54 -12.97 -10.04 -15.86
N MET A 55 -12.71 -10.49 -14.62
CA MET A 55 -13.08 -11.83 -14.15
C MET A 55 -14.58 -12.10 -14.29
N LYS A 56 -15.43 -11.13 -13.89
CA LYS A 56 -16.89 -11.26 -13.96
C LYS A 56 -17.41 -11.29 -15.39
N GLU A 57 -16.95 -10.38 -16.25
CA GLU A 57 -17.38 -10.26 -17.64
C GLU A 57 -17.01 -11.48 -18.49
N ASN A 58 -15.90 -12.14 -18.16
CA ASN A 58 -15.44 -13.32 -18.86
C ASN A 58 -15.82 -14.65 -18.19
N ALA A 59 -16.68 -14.62 -17.17
CA ALA A 59 -17.13 -15.79 -16.40
C ALA A 59 -15.97 -16.68 -15.92
N MET A 60 -14.88 -16.05 -15.50
CA MET A 60 -13.65 -16.72 -15.04
C MET A 60 -13.63 -16.97 -13.53
N GLU A 61 -14.76 -16.91 -12.85
CA GLU A 61 -14.83 -17.26 -11.43
C GLU A 61 -14.55 -18.74 -11.21
N PRO A 62 -13.68 -19.11 -10.24
CA PRO A 62 -13.48 -20.50 -9.92
C PRO A 62 -14.76 -21.09 -9.31
N GLY A 63 -15.29 -22.18 -9.88
CA GLY A 63 -16.59 -22.77 -9.50
C GLY A 63 -16.64 -23.24 -8.05
N ASP A 64 -15.91 -24.29 -7.70
CA ASP A 64 -15.95 -24.94 -6.38
C ASP A 64 -14.79 -24.58 -5.46
N ALA A 65 -14.12 -23.44 -5.69
CA ALA A 65 -12.99 -23.02 -4.87
C ALA A 65 -13.44 -22.70 -3.42
N GLN A 66 -12.62 -23.11 -2.46
CA GLN A 66 -12.84 -22.75 -1.06
C GLN A 66 -12.59 -21.24 -0.83
N THR A 67 -11.77 -20.62 -1.65
CA THR A 67 -11.47 -19.19 -1.64
C THR A 67 -12.66 -18.38 -2.16
N LYS A 68 -12.96 -17.27 -1.50
CA LYS A 68 -14.05 -16.35 -1.86
C LYS A 68 -13.48 -15.04 -2.41
N PHE A 69 -14.06 -14.56 -3.52
CA PHE A 69 -13.72 -13.24 -4.07
C PHE A 69 -14.62 -12.16 -3.48
N ILE A 70 -13.99 -11.10 -2.99
CA ILE A 70 -14.71 -9.97 -2.40
C ILE A 70 -15.19 -9.04 -3.52
N PRO A 71 -16.46 -8.64 -3.53
CA PRO A 71 -16.97 -7.67 -4.50
C PRO A 71 -16.17 -6.36 -4.50
N ALA A 72 -15.92 -5.80 -5.69
CA ALA A 72 -15.17 -4.55 -5.82
C ALA A 72 -15.81 -3.36 -5.10
N THR A 73 -17.14 -3.40 -4.90
CA THR A 73 -17.92 -2.36 -4.23
C THR A 73 -17.84 -2.39 -2.70
N MET A 74 -17.25 -3.43 -2.13
CA MET A 74 -17.16 -3.57 -0.67
C MET A 74 -16.04 -2.66 -0.12
N ASP A 75 -16.34 -1.94 0.95
CA ASP A 75 -15.39 -1.02 1.56
C ASP A 75 -14.16 -1.76 2.09
N THR A 76 -12.99 -1.22 1.77
CA THR A 76 -11.71 -1.87 2.12
C THR A 76 -11.45 -1.87 3.62
N ASN A 77 -11.79 -0.80 4.34
CA ASN A 77 -11.55 -0.72 5.78
C ASN A 77 -12.48 -1.65 6.57
N GLU A 78 -13.71 -1.84 6.10
CA GLU A 78 -14.61 -2.85 6.69
C GLU A 78 -14.03 -4.26 6.56
N ILE A 79 -13.47 -4.59 5.38
CA ILE A 79 -12.82 -5.89 5.15
C ILE A 79 -11.58 -6.05 6.04
N LEU A 80 -10.72 -5.03 6.10
CA LEU A 80 -9.52 -5.06 6.93
C LEU A 80 -9.83 -5.24 8.42
N SER A 81 -10.92 -4.68 8.90
CA SER A 81 -11.33 -4.77 10.32
C SER A 81 -11.60 -6.21 10.77
N VAL A 82 -12.08 -7.05 9.88
CA VAL A 82 -12.41 -8.46 10.14
C VAL A 82 -11.33 -9.44 9.71
N THR A 83 -10.31 -8.97 9.00
CA THR A 83 -9.18 -9.78 8.52
C THR A 83 -8.25 -10.15 9.68
N ASP A 84 -7.76 -11.39 9.70
CA ASP A 84 -6.80 -11.88 10.71
C ASP A 84 -5.36 -11.94 10.18
N VAL A 85 -5.18 -12.14 8.89
CA VAL A 85 -3.86 -12.14 8.22
C VAL A 85 -4.01 -11.45 6.87
N LEU A 86 -3.14 -10.50 6.58
CA LEU A 86 -3.07 -9.86 5.26
C LEU A 86 -1.91 -10.44 4.45
N ILE A 87 -2.19 -10.83 3.21
CA ILE A 87 -1.19 -11.10 2.19
C ILE A 87 -1.32 -10.01 1.13
N SER A 88 -0.27 -9.23 0.92
CA SER A 88 -0.26 -8.13 -0.03
C SER A 88 1.07 -8.10 -0.79
N ASP A 89 1.29 -7.05 -1.55
CA ASP A 89 2.51 -6.82 -2.31
C ASP A 89 2.98 -5.36 -2.16
N TYR A 90 2.91 -4.57 -3.22
CA TYR A 90 3.31 -3.15 -3.25
C TYR A 90 2.18 -2.19 -2.85
N SER A 91 1.00 -2.72 -2.51
CA SER A 91 -0.20 -1.96 -2.21
C SER A 91 -0.09 -1.22 -0.89
N SER A 92 -0.55 0.03 -0.86
CA SER A 92 -0.64 0.83 0.38
C SER A 92 -1.65 0.28 1.41
N ILE A 93 -2.45 -0.72 1.06
CA ILE A 93 -3.43 -1.35 1.95
C ILE A 93 -2.82 -1.86 3.26
N PHE A 94 -1.54 -2.25 3.23
CA PHE A 94 -0.87 -2.75 4.43
C PHE A 94 -0.64 -1.67 5.50
N TYR A 95 -0.57 -0.39 5.12
CA TYR A 95 -0.47 0.71 6.10
C TYR A 95 -1.71 0.78 6.97
N ASP A 96 -2.89 0.70 6.36
CA ASP A 96 -4.16 0.71 7.09
C ASP A 96 -4.30 -0.56 7.94
N PHE A 97 -3.96 -1.71 7.38
CA PHE A 97 -4.02 -2.99 8.11
C PHE A 97 -3.04 -3.07 9.28
N MET A 98 -1.89 -2.41 9.18
CA MET A 98 -0.86 -2.39 10.23
C MET A 98 -1.39 -1.82 11.55
N LEU A 99 -2.46 -0.99 11.52
CA LEU A 99 -3.10 -0.48 12.73
C LEU A 99 -3.77 -1.58 13.57
N THR A 100 -4.11 -2.71 12.96
CA THR A 100 -4.73 -3.85 13.64
C THR A 100 -3.76 -4.64 14.54
N GLY A 101 -2.45 -4.51 14.32
CA GLY A 101 -1.43 -5.32 14.99
C GLY A 101 -1.37 -6.77 14.52
N LYS A 102 -2.12 -7.14 13.47
CA LYS A 102 -2.23 -8.51 12.95
C LYS A 102 -1.16 -8.79 11.88
N PRO A 103 -0.80 -10.07 11.62
CA PRO A 103 0.28 -10.44 10.71
C PRO A 103 0.06 -9.96 9.28
N ILE A 104 1.16 -9.50 8.64
CA ILE A 104 1.21 -9.14 7.23
C ILE A 104 2.31 -9.96 6.56
N LEU A 105 1.99 -10.59 5.43
CA LEU A 105 2.92 -11.28 4.55
C LEU A 105 2.99 -10.55 3.22
N PHE A 106 4.17 -10.48 2.63
CA PHE A 106 4.36 -9.83 1.33
C PHE A 106 4.76 -10.85 0.27
N TYR A 107 3.94 -10.94 -0.77
CA TYR A 107 4.23 -11.75 -1.95
C TYR A 107 4.63 -10.84 -3.11
N VAL A 108 5.92 -10.83 -3.44
CA VAL A 108 6.55 -9.85 -4.36
C VAL A 108 7.36 -10.60 -5.44
N PRO A 109 6.70 -11.30 -6.38
CA PRO A 109 7.38 -12.16 -7.36
C PRO A 109 8.22 -11.37 -8.37
N ASP A 110 7.91 -10.11 -8.58
CA ASP A 110 8.47 -9.22 -9.59
C ASP A 110 9.14 -7.97 -8.98
N ALA A 111 9.70 -8.13 -7.77
CA ALA A 111 10.24 -7.04 -6.96
C ALA A 111 11.22 -6.12 -7.71
N GLU A 112 12.19 -6.71 -8.43
CA GLU A 112 13.20 -5.96 -9.19
C GLU A 112 12.55 -5.10 -10.30
N ASN A 113 11.64 -5.70 -11.07
CA ASN A 113 10.95 -5.00 -12.16
C ASN A 113 10.03 -3.89 -11.64
N PHE A 114 9.37 -4.13 -10.51
CA PHE A 114 8.44 -3.14 -9.93
C PHE A 114 9.19 -1.93 -9.36
N GLU A 115 10.35 -2.14 -8.74
CA GLU A 115 11.19 -1.08 -8.21
C GLU A 115 11.70 -0.16 -9.33
N ASP A 116 12.16 -0.75 -10.45
CA ASP A 116 12.63 0.01 -11.61
C ASP A 116 11.52 0.81 -12.29
N TYR A 117 10.29 0.30 -12.30
CA TYR A 117 9.19 0.91 -13.04
C TYR A 117 8.38 1.93 -12.24
N ARG A 118 8.11 1.66 -10.96
CA ARG A 118 7.24 2.51 -10.11
C ARG A 118 7.94 3.10 -8.90
N GLY A 119 9.09 2.54 -8.52
CA GLY A 119 9.77 2.87 -7.28
C GLY A 119 9.07 2.32 -6.03
N LEU A 120 9.78 2.35 -4.93
CA LEU A 120 9.28 1.95 -3.62
C LEU A 120 9.55 3.06 -2.62
N TYR A 121 8.59 3.36 -1.74
CA TYR A 121 8.81 4.30 -0.64
C TYR A 121 9.84 3.79 0.38
N PHE A 122 9.90 2.46 0.54
CA PHE A 122 10.81 1.78 1.46
C PHE A 122 11.32 0.49 0.82
N GLY A 123 12.57 0.14 1.10
CA GLY A 123 13.09 -1.18 0.75
C GLY A 123 12.37 -2.32 1.50
N PHE A 124 12.41 -3.53 0.94
CA PHE A 124 11.76 -4.72 1.52
C PHE A 124 12.27 -5.08 2.91
N ASP A 125 13.48 -4.62 3.27
CA ASP A 125 14.07 -4.77 4.61
C ASP A 125 13.29 -4.02 5.70
N LYS A 126 12.55 -2.98 5.32
CA LYS A 126 11.76 -2.14 6.25
C LYS A 126 10.28 -2.54 6.36
N LEU A 127 9.82 -3.50 5.56
CA LEU A 127 8.43 -3.97 5.62
C LEU A 127 8.11 -4.61 6.99
N PRO A 128 6.89 -4.47 7.51
CA PRO A 128 6.50 -4.98 8.82
C PRO A 128 6.43 -6.51 8.93
N GLY A 129 6.46 -7.21 7.81
CA GLY A 129 6.39 -8.67 7.71
C GLY A 129 7.41 -9.24 6.75
N PRO A 130 7.43 -10.58 6.59
CA PRO A 130 8.33 -11.24 5.65
C PRO A 130 7.88 -11.00 4.20
N ALA A 131 8.85 -10.77 3.31
CA ALA A 131 8.64 -10.67 1.88
C ALA A 131 9.22 -11.90 1.17
N VAL A 132 8.43 -12.51 0.30
CA VAL A 132 8.82 -13.70 -0.48
C VAL A 132 8.44 -13.53 -1.94
N SER A 133 9.25 -14.11 -2.83
CA SER A 133 9.09 -13.98 -4.28
C SER A 133 8.52 -15.22 -4.96
N THR A 134 8.35 -16.34 -4.24
CA THR A 134 7.80 -17.57 -4.84
C THR A 134 6.60 -18.09 -4.07
N PRO A 135 5.63 -18.72 -4.77
CA PRO A 135 4.44 -19.31 -4.13
C PRO A 135 4.79 -20.33 -3.05
N GLU A 136 5.83 -21.15 -3.28
CA GLU A 136 6.27 -22.20 -2.35
C GLU A 136 6.74 -21.59 -1.02
N LYS A 137 7.54 -20.51 -1.07
CA LYS A 137 7.98 -19.79 0.13
C LYS A 137 6.82 -19.15 0.88
N LEU A 138 5.82 -18.63 0.16
CA LEU A 138 4.59 -18.14 0.80
C LEU A 138 3.85 -19.29 1.50
N GLY A 139 3.74 -20.45 0.82
CA GLY A 139 3.15 -21.66 1.40
C GLY A 139 3.85 -22.12 2.68
N GLU A 140 5.18 -22.01 2.74
CA GLU A 140 5.95 -22.33 3.95
C GLU A 140 5.60 -21.39 5.12
N LEU A 141 5.47 -20.09 4.86
CA LEU A 141 5.07 -19.10 5.87
C LEU A 141 3.65 -19.37 6.40
N LEU A 142 2.73 -19.78 5.53
CA LEU A 142 1.35 -20.06 5.87
C LEU A 142 1.17 -21.27 6.80
N LYS A 143 2.11 -22.21 6.81
CA LYS A 143 2.07 -23.39 7.70
C LYS A 143 2.30 -23.04 9.16
N ASP A 144 2.97 -21.91 9.46
CA ASP A 144 3.27 -21.48 10.84
C ASP A 144 3.05 -19.97 11.01
N LEU A 145 1.85 -19.50 10.77
CA LEU A 145 1.47 -18.09 10.95
C LEU A 145 1.76 -17.55 12.35
N PRO A 146 1.54 -18.30 13.44
CA PRO A 146 1.91 -17.83 14.78
C PRO A 146 3.41 -17.61 14.96
N GLY A 147 4.24 -18.53 14.45
CA GLY A 147 5.70 -18.41 14.50
C GLY A 147 6.20 -17.23 13.66
N VAL A 148 5.64 -17.03 12.47
CA VAL A 148 5.93 -15.88 11.62
C VAL A 148 5.58 -14.57 12.33
N ALA A 149 4.39 -14.47 12.91
CA ALA A 149 3.97 -13.28 13.65
C ALA A 149 4.91 -12.96 14.82
N ALA A 150 5.31 -13.99 15.58
CA ALA A 150 6.24 -13.83 16.70
C ALA A 150 7.62 -13.35 16.24
N SER A 151 8.15 -13.93 15.16
CA SER A 151 9.47 -13.58 14.62
C SER A 151 9.56 -12.16 14.05
N CYS A 152 8.44 -11.62 13.56
CA CYS A 152 8.38 -10.27 12.98
C CYS A 152 7.95 -9.19 13.96
N LYS A 153 7.61 -9.52 15.19
CA LYS A 153 6.98 -8.60 16.15
C LYS A 153 7.75 -7.29 16.34
N GLU A 154 9.02 -7.35 16.62
CA GLU A 154 9.86 -6.16 16.85
C GLU A 154 9.93 -5.26 15.59
N LYS A 155 10.15 -5.88 14.43
CA LYS A 155 10.19 -5.19 13.14
C LYS A 155 8.85 -4.53 12.82
N TYR A 156 7.76 -5.23 13.11
CA TYR A 156 6.40 -4.74 12.94
C TYR A 156 6.11 -3.51 13.82
N GLU A 157 6.43 -3.58 15.11
CA GLU A 157 6.22 -2.48 16.04
C GLU A 157 7.02 -1.24 15.64
N LYS A 158 8.29 -1.43 15.25
CA LYS A 158 9.14 -0.34 14.75
C LYS A 158 8.59 0.30 13.49
N ALA A 159 8.12 -0.50 12.53
CA ALA A 159 7.50 0.01 11.31
C ALA A 159 6.23 0.82 11.63
N ARG A 160 5.37 0.31 12.52
CA ARG A 160 4.15 1.00 12.94
C ARG A 160 4.43 2.34 13.61
N GLU A 161 5.42 2.41 14.49
CA GLU A 161 5.82 3.65 15.14
C GLU A 161 6.36 4.70 14.15
N GLN A 162 7.07 4.26 13.12
CA GLN A 162 7.62 5.16 12.10
C GLN A 162 6.58 5.63 11.10
N ILE A 163 5.67 4.76 10.68
CA ILE A 163 4.73 5.01 9.57
C ILE A 163 3.42 5.57 10.09
N CYS A 164 2.90 5.05 11.21
CA CYS A 164 1.58 5.37 11.76
C CYS A 164 1.64 5.99 13.16
N PRO A 165 2.53 6.95 13.46
CA PRO A 165 2.75 7.45 14.82
C PRO A 165 1.55 8.19 15.42
N ARG A 166 0.57 8.55 14.60
CA ARG A 166 -0.59 9.38 15.00
C ARG A 166 -1.94 8.70 14.77
N ASP A 167 -1.93 7.43 14.33
CA ASP A 167 -3.15 6.68 14.01
C ASP A 167 -3.71 5.99 15.25
N ASP A 168 -4.33 6.79 16.11
CA ASP A 168 -4.94 6.39 17.39
C ASP A 168 -6.49 6.39 17.36
N GLY A 169 -7.08 6.52 16.16
CA GLY A 169 -8.53 6.61 15.96
C GLY A 169 -9.16 7.95 16.35
N LYS A 170 -8.35 8.97 16.74
CA LYS A 170 -8.85 10.27 17.21
C LYS A 170 -8.51 11.43 16.27
N ALA A 171 -8.06 11.15 15.05
CA ALA A 171 -7.67 12.18 14.08
C ALA A 171 -8.82 13.16 13.78
N CYS A 172 -10.02 12.65 13.47
CA CYS A 172 -11.19 13.47 13.20
C CYS A 172 -11.55 14.37 14.40
N LYS A 173 -11.44 13.85 15.61
CA LYS A 173 -11.68 14.65 16.83
C LYS A 173 -10.67 15.79 16.94
N ARG A 174 -9.38 15.52 16.76
CA ARG A 174 -8.34 16.57 16.80
C ARG A 174 -8.57 17.64 15.74
N ILE A 175 -8.93 17.23 14.51
CA ILE A 175 -9.25 18.17 13.42
C ILE A 175 -10.45 19.04 13.80
N ALA A 176 -11.54 18.44 14.30
CA ALA A 176 -12.72 19.19 14.73
C ALA A 176 -12.40 20.18 15.86
N GLU A 177 -11.62 19.77 16.85
CA GLU A 177 -11.19 20.63 17.95
C GLU A 177 -10.39 21.84 17.47
N VAL A 178 -9.52 21.67 16.48
CA VAL A 178 -8.76 22.79 15.89
C VAL A 178 -9.66 23.70 15.05
N LEU A 179 -10.46 23.10 14.15
CA LEU A 179 -11.23 23.88 13.17
C LEU A 179 -12.49 24.54 13.77
N LEU A 180 -13.16 23.86 14.71
CA LEU A 180 -14.45 24.30 15.24
C LEU A 180 -14.32 24.97 16.62
N ASP A 181 -13.45 24.43 17.47
CA ASP A 181 -13.27 24.90 18.84
C ASP A 181 -12.11 25.91 18.97
N GLY A 182 -11.33 26.13 17.90
CA GLY A 182 -10.17 27.03 17.91
C GLY A 182 -9.03 26.58 18.82
N LYS A 183 -8.95 25.26 19.14
CA LYS A 183 -7.85 24.75 19.95
C LYS A 183 -6.54 24.74 19.17
N GLU A 184 -5.44 24.97 19.87
CA GLU A 184 -4.12 24.80 19.27
C GLU A 184 -3.89 23.33 18.88
N PRO A 185 -3.35 23.05 17.66
CA PRO A 185 -3.07 21.70 17.24
C PRO A 185 -2.00 21.04 18.10
N VAL A 186 -2.24 19.81 18.50
CA VAL A 186 -1.20 18.99 19.14
C VAL A 186 -0.13 18.66 18.09
N ASN A 187 1.09 19.09 18.31
CA ASN A 187 2.20 19.06 17.35
C ASN A 187 1.86 19.81 16.05
N PRO A 188 1.78 21.15 16.12
CA PRO A 188 1.55 21.94 14.93
C PRO A 188 2.62 21.62 13.88
N ILE A 189 2.19 21.44 12.64
CA ILE A 189 3.11 21.53 11.52
C ILE A 189 3.56 22.98 11.51
N TYR A 190 4.81 23.22 11.92
CA TYR A 190 5.40 24.54 11.74
C TYR A 190 5.52 24.78 10.23
N LEU A 191 4.52 25.39 9.66
CA LEU A 191 4.71 26.09 8.40
C LEU A 191 5.82 27.09 8.69
N ASN A 192 6.92 27.01 7.98
CA ASN A 192 7.97 28.02 8.05
C ASN A 192 7.29 29.39 8.02
N GLN A 193 7.19 30.04 9.17
CA GLN A 193 6.70 31.41 9.26
C GLN A 193 7.87 32.26 8.75
N THR A 194 7.81 32.58 7.49
CA THR A 194 8.72 33.49 6.85
C THR A 194 7.93 34.72 6.42
N ASP A 195 8.50 35.90 6.58
CA ASP A 195 7.93 37.14 6.06
C ASP A 195 8.05 37.22 4.52
N LYS A 196 8.69 36.23 3.92
CA LYS A 196 8.87 36.14 2.46
C LYS A 196 7.55 35.80 1.77
N VAL A 197 7.38 36.25 0.57
CA VAL A 197 6.25 35.88 -0.30
C VAL A 197 6.38 34.42 -0.67
N LYS A 198 5.37 33.61 -0.32
CA LYS A 198 5.36 32.17 -0.64
C LYS A 198 5.00 31.97 -2.11
N LEU A 199 5.91 31.41 -2.85
CA LEU A 199 5.78 31.12 -4.28
C LEU A 199 5.69 29.61 -4.49
N LEU A 200 4.54 29.13 -4.96
CA LEU A 200 4.36 27.73 -5.36
C LEU A 200 4.57 27.62 -6.86
N VAL A 201 5.54 26.82 -7.27
CA VAL A 201 5.90 26.62 -8.67
C VAL A 201 5.65 25.18 -9.07
N TYR A 202 4.78 24.99 -10.06
CA TYR A 202 4.55 23.67 -10.66
C TYR A 202 5.54 23.47 -11.81
N ALA A 203 6.42 22.52 -11.69
CA ALA A 203 7.50 22.24 -12.63
C ALA A 203 7.12 21.25 -13.75
N GLY A 204 5.92 20.67 -13.69
CA GLY A 204 5.45 19.72 -14.69
C GLY A 204 6.24 18.42 -14.72
N ASP A 205 6.32 17.82 -15.91
CA ASP A 205 7.15 16.66 -16.19
C ASP A 205 8.56 17.13 -16.59
N PHE A 206 9.57 16.64 -15.86
CA PHE A 206 10.96 16.94 -16.13
C PHE A 206 11.57 16.20 -17.33
N SER A 207 10.76 15.55 -18.15
CA SER A 207 11.24 14.80 -19.32
C SER A 207 11.73 15.68 -20.47
N ASP A 208 11.19 16.89 -20.67
CA ASP A 208 11.60 17.83 -21.71
C ASP A 208 12.86 18.64 -21.30
N THR A 209 13.87 18.59 -22.16
CA THR A 209 15.16 19.28 -21.93
C THR A 209 15.10 20.80 -22.09
N GLN A 210 14.17 21.35 -22.90
CA GLN A 210 14.01 22.80 -23.05
C GLN A 210 13.26 23.41 -21.87
N GLU A 211 12.21 22.77 -21.42
CA GLU A 211 11.47 23.20 -20.24
C GLU A 211 12.34 23.15 -18.99
N LYS A 212 13.14 22.10 -18.83
CA LYS A 212 14.16 22.02 -17.75
C LYS A 212 15.09 23.22 -17.75
N LYS A 213 15.62 23.60 -18.92
CA LYS A 213 16.56 24.71 -19.02
C LYS A 213 15.92 26.03 -18.59
N ALA A 214 14.72 26.33 -19.11
CA ALA A 214 13.96 27.51 -18.74
C ALA A 214 13.63 27.54 -17.25
N PHE A 215 13.29 26.38 -16.69
CA PHE A 215 12.98 26.22 -15.27
C PHE A 215 14.23 26.49 -14.37
N TYR A 216 15.38 25.94 -14.72
CA TYR A 216 16.62 26.21 -13.99
C TYR A 216 17.04 27.67 -14.12
N GLU A 217 16.85 28.29 -15.29
CA GLU A 217 17.11 29.72 -15.46
C GLU A 217 16.18 30.58 -14.59
N PHE A 218 14.94 30.20 -14.47
CA PHE A 218 13.99 30.84 -13.55
C PHE A 218 14.46 30.71 -12.11
N LEU A 219 14.75 29.50 -11.63
CA LEU A 219 15.21 29.24 -10.26
C LEU A 219 16.49 30.04 -9.92
N ASN A 220 17.43 30.14 -10.87
CA ASN A 220 18.65 30.90 -10.67
C ASN A 220 18.46 32.41 -10.62
N LYS A 221 17.28 32.92 -11.08
CA LYS A 221 16.96 34.35 -11.08
C LYS A 221 15.99 34.77 -9.97
N VAL A 222 15.44 33.81 -9.24
CA VAL A 222 14.53 34.09 -8.11
C VAL A 222 15.29 34.82 -7.00
N ASP A 223 14.72 35.87 -6.51
CA ASP A 223 15.19 36.56 -5.32
C ASP A 223 14.76 35.77 -4.06
N TYR A 224 15.59 34.85 -3.61
CA TYR A 224 15.35 34.03 -2.43
C TYR A 224 15.36 34.82 -1.11
N GLU A 225 15.79 36.09 -1.11
CA GLU A 225 15.62 36.96 0.05
C GLU A 225 14.17 37.40 0.20
N HIS A 226 13.48 37.57 -0.92
CA HIS A 226 12.09 38.01 -0.97
C HIS A 226 11.09 36.88 -1.08
N PHE A 227 11.45 35.78 -1.75
CA PHE A 227 10.55 34.65 -2.01
C PHE A 227 10.97 33.38 -1.27
N ASP A 228 9.98 32.68 -0.73
CA ASP A 228 10.08 31.31 -0.23
C ASP A 228 9.44 30.37 -1.25
N VAL A 229 10.29 29.61 -1.97
CA VAL A 229 9.87 28.85 -3.16
C VAL A 229 9.63 27.40 -2.81
N THR A 230 8.42 26.94 -3.06
CA THR A 230 8.04 25.53 -2.99
C THR A 230 7.84 24.98 -4.40
N LEU A 231 8.49 23.87 -4.74
CA LEU A 231 8.40 23.23 -6.04
C LEU A 231 7.49 22.00 -5.96
N ILE A 232 6.61 21.84 -6.96
CA ILE A 232 5.82 20.64 -7.18
C ILE A 232 6.11 20.14 -8.59
N GLY A 233 6.45 18.88 -8.72
CA GLY A 233 6.67 18.20 -10.01
C GLY A 233 5.97 16.86 -10.06
N ASN A 234 5.83 16.30 -11.26
CA ASN A 234 5.47 14.91 -11.45
C ASN A 234 6.72 14.06 -11.20
N GLY A 235 6.59 13.02 -10.35
CA GLY A 235 7.66 12.05 -10.09
C GLY A 235 7.64 10.92 -11.11
#